data_fcfe2beb36a5876d13bf1e65a0db0750
#
_entry.id   fcfe2beb36a5876d13bf1e65a0db0750
#
_cell.length_a   1.000
_cell.length_b   1.000
_cell.length_c   1.000
_cell.angle_alpha   90.00
_cell.angle_beta   90.00
_cell.angle_gamma   90.00
#
_symmetry.space_group_name_H-M   'P 1'
#
loop_
_entity.id
_entity.type
_entity.pdbx_description
1 polymer ?
#
loop_
_entity_poly.entity_id
_entity_poly.type
_entity_poly.pdbx_seq_one_letter_code
_entity_poly.pdbx_strand_id
1 'polypeptide(L)'
;MKNVGRTIGLFILASLISLNMPGIVWSGEDAPSSRPSPRHPWPALLQQAETLGLPTGFLKHIDPEFVTVTFEDLRTYAAEYHPQDHTMILNMRLSFNEAGGALADLARMTHHDIALLYHELLHAYLDYLYATDHGQALTPDDQRVLAFANGQMACHYRFVRINPIRQLKGATELRFLSNQDSWEVMNETWAVFVGWVLWTKLELFQEHLATKGWTPPLIEQWTKRLTDAVEAGDLLGYYEPDDPEERRIARKRFIAPSNGLTPQDVEILLTDVLGESPELVQASTAVFEQYQTGLEAPPSCE
;
A
#
# COMPACT_ATOMS: atom_id res chain seq x y z
N MET A 1 33.25 -21.35 2.30
CA MET A 1 32.57 -20.33 1.56
C MET A 1 31.25 -20.91 1.03
N LYS A 2 30.14 -20.71 1.71
CA LYS A 2 28.80 -21.22 1.32
C LYS A 2 28.06 -20.09 0.67
N ASN A 3 27.73 -20.22 -0.62
CA ASN A 3 26.84 -19.31 -1.34
C ASN A 3 25.45 -19.40 -0.71
N VAL A 4 25.04 -18.32 -0.03
CA VAL A 4 23.65 -18.11 0.37
C VAL A 4 22.95 -17.53 -0.86
N GLY A 5 22.09 -18.34 -1.46
CA GLY A 5 21.28 -17.92 -2.61
C GLY A 5 20.36 -16.78 -2.22
N ARG A 6 20.55 -15.63 -2.87
CA ARG A 6 19.65 -14.49 -2.85
C ARG A 6 18.36 -14.85 -3.62
N THR A 7 17.32 -15.21 -2.90
CA THR A 7 15.96 -15.23 -3.47
C THR A 7 15.35 -13.89 -3.17
N ILE A 8 15.56 -12.92 -4.05
CA ILE A 8 14.83 -11.64 -4.03
C ILE A 8 13.48 -11.95 -4.65
N GLY A 9 12.46 -11.97 -3.82
CA GLY A 9 11.06 -12.10 -4.27
C GLY A 9 10.64 -10.83 -4.99
N LEU A 10 10.48 -10.91 -6.28
CA LEU A 10 9.86 -9.89 -7.10
C LEU A 10 8.38 -9.81 -6.68
N PHE A 11 7.96 -8.70 -6.08
CA PHE A 11 6.56 -8.43 -5.78
C PHE A 11 5.81 -8.18 -7.09
N ILE A 12 5.26 -9.23 -7.70
CA ILE A 12 4.39 -9.10 -8.87
C ILE A 12 2.95 -9.13 -8.36
N LEU A 13 2.39 -7.95 -8.09
CA LEU A 13 0.95 -7.79 -7.93
C LEU A 13 0.29 -7.87 -9.33
N ALA A 14 -0.58 -8.80 -9.53
CA ALA A 14 -1.40 -8.90 -10.73
C ALA A 14 -2.87 -8.74 -10.34
N SER A 15 -3.45 -7.56 -10.51
CA SER A 15 -4.91 -7.36 -10.41
C SER A 15 -5.59 -7.96 -11.64
N LEU A 16 -6.60 -8.78 -11.43
CA LEU A 16 -7.41 -9.38 -12.48
C LEU A 16 -8.73 -8.62 -12.62
N ILE A 17 -9.00 -8.16 -13.81
CA ILE A 17 -10.28 -7.52 -14.18
C ILE A 17 -11.38 -8.56 -14.27
N SER A 18 -12.49 -8.32 -13.56
CA SER A 18 -13.74 -9.07 -13.69
C SER A 18 -14.42 -8.78 -15.02
N LEU A 19 -14.60 -9.79 -15.85
CA LEU A 19 -15.47 -9.76 -17.03
C LEU A 19 -16.93 -9.75 -16.56
N ASN A 20 -17.67 -8.68 -16.91
CA ASN A 20 -19.11 -8.58 -16.76
C ASN A 20 -19.84 -9.68 -17.53
N MET A 21 -20.50 -10.59 -16.84
CA MET A 21 -21.56 -11.44 -17.38
C MET A 21 -22.93 -10.91 -16.92
N PRO A 22 -23.94 -10.79 -17.81
CA PRO A 22 -25.26 -10.31 -17.43
C PRO A 22 -25.99 -11.33 -16.57
N GLY A 23 -26.51 -10.84 -15.44
CA GLY A 23 -27.16 -11.63 -14.42
C GLY A 23 -28.48 -12.26 -14.85
N ILE A 24 -28.70 -13.51 -14.41
CA ILE A 24 -29.99 -14.18 -14.35
C ILE A 24 -30.65 -13.78 -13.02
N VAL A 25 -31.76 -13.05 -13.14
CA VAL A 25 -32.59 -12.67 -11.99
C VAL A 25 -33.38 -13.89 -11.53
N TRP A 26 -33.08 -14.39 -10.34
CA TRP A 26 -33.95 -15.32 -9.62
C TRP A 26 -34.73 -14.54 -8.57
N SER A 27 -36.02 -14.31 -8.83
CA SER A 27 -36.95 -13.82 -7.82
C SER A 27 -37.44 -14.99 -6.96
N GLY A 28 -36.93 -15.06 -5.77
CA GLY A 28 -37.41 -15.93 -4.69
C GLY A 28 -37.63 -15.07 -3.46
N GLU A 29 -38.93 -14.81 -3.12
CA GLU A 29 -39.33 -14.27 -1.82
C GLU A 29 -39.07 -15.33 -0.74
N ASP A 30 -37.98 -15.17 0.01
CA ASP A 30 -37.75 -15.92 1.24
C ASP A 30 -37.81 -14.96 2.44
N ALA A 31 -38.58 -15.39 3.46
CA ALA A 31 -38.83 -14.72 4.72
C ALA A 31 -37.50 -14.30 5.42
N PRO A 32 -37.48 -13.18 6.17
CA PRO A 32 -36.30 -12.74 6.86
C PRO A 32 -35.91 -13.72 7.96
N SER A 33 -35.00 -14.66 7.66
CA SER A 33 -34.28 -15.39 8.68
C SER A 33 -33.40 -14.38 9.41
N SER A 34 -33.63 -14.15 10.68
CA SER A 34 -32.77 -13.36 11.56
C SER A 34 -31.43 -14.09 11.76
N ARG A 35 -30.60 -14.14 10.72
CA ARG A 35 -29.19 -14.46 10.88
C ARG A 35 -28.57 -13.31 11.67
N PRO A 36 -27.79 -13.59 12.74
CA PRO A 36 -27.03 -12.54 13.38
C PRO A 36 -26.18 -11.86 12.27
N SER A 37 -26.30 -10.54 12.17
CA SER A 37 -25.46 -9.74 11.27
C SER A 37 -24.01 -10.16 11.46
N PRO A 38 -23.28 -10.57 10.42
CA PRO A 38 -21.87 -10.90 10.58
C PRO A 38 -21.20 -9.70 11.26
N ARG A 39 -20.53 -9.96 12.40
CA ARG A 39 -19.78 -8.89 13.08
C ARG A 39 -18.80 -8.34 12.08
N HIS A 40 -18.87 -7.03 11.82
CA HIS A 40 -18.00 -6.37 10.88
C HIS A 40 -16.53 -6.72 11.22
N PRO A 41 -15.72 -7.24 10.30
CA PRO A 41 -14.38 -7.77 10.64
C PRO A 41 -13.40 -6.66 11.01
N TRP A 42 -13.69 -5.37 10.69
CA TRP A 42 -12.83 -4.22 10.92
C TRP A 42 -12.43 -4.03 12.39
N PRO A 43 -13.34 -4.01 13.39
CA PRO A 43 -12.95 -3.91 14.80
C PRO A 43 -12.07 -5.05 15.28
N ALA A 44 -12.29 -6.27 14.75
CA ALA A 44 -11.47 -7.42 15.10
C ALA A 44 -10.06 -7.29 14.52
N LEU A 45 -9.93 -6.79 13.29
CA LEU A 45 -8.64 -6.47 12.66
C LEU A 45 -7.85 -5.47 13.48
N LEU A 46 -8.47 -4.34 13.86
CA LEU A 46 -7.83 -3.32 14.69
C LEU A 46 -7.33 -3.86 16.02
N GLN A 47 -8.18 -4.62 16.73
CA GLN A 47 -7.82 -5.21 18.02
C GLN A 47 -6.64 -6.17 17.90
N GLN A 48 -6.61 -7.00 16.86
CA GLN A 48 -5.50 -7.94 16.63
C GLN A 48 -4.21 -7.20 16.27
N ALA A 49 -4.29 -6.18 15.39
CA ALA A 49 -3.17 -5.37 15.01
C ALA A 49 -2.54 -4.65 16.22
N GLU A 50 -3.37 -4.07 17.11
CA GLU A 50 -2.90 -3.46 18.37
C GLU A 50 -2.21 -4.47 19.28
N THR A 51 -2.78 -5.67 19.40
CA THR A 51 -2.20 -6.73 20.23
C THR A 51 -0.81 -7.14 19.75
N LEU A 52 -0.59 -7.09 18.44
CA LEU A 52 0.71 -7.38 17.82
C LEU A 52 1.65 -6.16 17.78
N GLY A 53 1.21 -4.98 18.24
CA GLY A 53 2.00 -3.74 18.17
C GLY A 53 2.19 -3.21 16.75
N LEU A 54 1.28 -3.56 15.83
CA LEU A 54 1.24 -3.02 14.47
C LEU A 54 0.63 -1.62 14.46
N PRO A 55 0.98 -0.75 13.51
CA PRO A 55 0.40 0.58 13.38
C PRO A 55 -1.11 0.53 13.17
N THR A 56 -1.89 1.21 14.00
CA THR A 56 -3.35 1.28 13.89
C THR A 56 -3.88 2.71 13.87
N GLY A 57 -3.01 3.71 14.04
CA GLY A 57 -3.41 5.11 14.12
C GLY A 57 -4.30 5.52 12.96
N PHE A 58 -3.80 5.41 11.74
CA PHE A 58 -4.52 5.78 10.51
C PHE A 58 -5.77 4.91 10.26
N LEU A 59 -5.75 3.64 10.69
CA LEU A 59 -6.89 2.72 10.52
C LEU A 59 -8.08 3.07 11.41
N LYS A 60 -7.83 3.69 12.58
CA LYS A 60 -8.88 4.13 13.51
C LYS A 60 -9.67 5.32 13.01
N HIS A 61 -9.12 6.06 12.06
CA HIS A 61 -9.78 7.19 11.44
C HIS A 61 -10.81 6.76 10.40
N ILE A 62 -10.65 5.57 9.81
CA ILE A 62 -11.59 5.03 8.82
C ILE A 62 -12.88 4.65 9.54
N ASP A 63 -14.01 5.18 9.04
CA ASP A 63 -15.33 4.73 9.50
C ASP A 63 -15.48 3.23 9.19
N PRO A 64 -15.76 2.37 10.18
CA PRO A 64 -15.94 0.94 9.95
C PRO A 64 -16.98 0.59 8.89
N GLU A 65 -18.00 1.43 8.71
CA GLU A 65 -19.04 1.23 7.69
C GLU A 65 -18.60 1.67 6.29
N PHE A 66 -17.47 2.38 6.16
CA PHE A 66 -16.94 2.83 4.88
C PHE A 66 -16.34 1.67 4.08
N VAL A 67 -15.67 0.71 4.73
CA VAL A 67 -15.01 -0.40 4.08
C VAL A 67 -15.82 -1.69 4.23
N THR A 68 -16.32 -2.21 3.12
CA THR A 68 -16.90 -3.56 3.09
C THR A 68 -15.80 -4.60 2.99
N VAL A 69 -15.75 -5.55 3.91
CA VAL A 69 -14.74 -6.63 3.89
C VAL A 69 -15.39 -7.93 3.43
N THR A 70 -14.84 -8.52 2.37
CA THR A 70 -15.25 -9.80 1.80
C THR A 70 -14.09 -10.79 1.75
N PHE A 71 -14.39 -12.08 1.50
CA PHE A 71 -13.38 -13.13 1.38
C PHE A 71 -13.56 -13.86 0.07
N GLU A 72 -12.49 -13.92 -0.73
CA GLU A 72 -12.48 -14.60 -2.03
C GLU A 72 -11.19 -15.42 -2.22
N ASP A 73 -11.18 -16.33 -3.19
CA ASP A 73 -9.97 -17.04 -3.59
C ASP A 73 -9.13 -16.16 -4.51
N LEU A 74 -8.24 -15.37 -3.91
CA LEU A 74 -7.30 -14.51 -4.62
C LEU A 74 -6.04 -15.25 -5.09
N ARG A 75 -6.03 -16.59 -5.01
CA ARG A 75 -4.90 -17.44 -5.38
C ARG A 75 -3.61 -17.09 -4.62
N THR A 76 -2.77 -16.21 -5.21
CA THR A 76 -1.44 -15.82 -4.67
C THR A 76 -1.46 -14.53 -3.86
N TYR A 77 -2.54 -13.76 -3.91
CA TYR A 77 -2.64 -12.47 -3.21
C TYR A 77 -3.24 -12.65 -1.81
N ALA A 78 -2.79 -11.82 -0.86
CA ALA A 78 -3.35 -11.83 0.48
C ALA A 78 -4.63 -10.98 0.56
N ALA A 79 -4.65 -9.83 -0.12
CA ALA A 79 -5.76 -8.90 -0.14
C ALA A 79 -5.76 -8.10 -1.44
N GLU A 80 -6.89 -7.45 -1.74
CA GLU A 80 -7.07 -6.43 -2.80
C GLU A 80 -8.04 -5.37 -2.29
N TYR A 81 -7.81 -4.10 -2.61
CA TYR A 81 -8.75 -3.02 -2.31
C TYR A 81 -9.35 -2.44 -3.60
N HIS A 82 -10.67 -2.28 -3.61
CA HIS A 82 -11.44 -1.75 -4.73
C HIS A 82 -12.07 -0.41 -4.34
N PRO A 83 -11.51 0.73 -4.77
CA PRO A 83 -12.00 2.04 -4.37
C PRO A 83 -13.36 2.41 -4.98
N GLN A 84 -13.79 1.73 -6.07
CA GLN A 84 -15.06 2.02 -6.75
C GLN A 84 -16.29 1.69 -5.89
N ASP A 85 -16.17 0.74 -5.00
CA ASP A 85 -17.23 0.25 -4.10
C ASP A 85 -16.75 0.12 -2.65
N HIS A 86 -15.57 0.66 -2.33
CA HIS A 86 -14.93 0.66 -1.01
C HIS A 86 -14.80 -0.77 -0.43
N THR A 87 -14.48 -1.74 -1.30
CA THR A 87 -14.44 -3.15 -0.90
C THR A 87 -13.00 -3.63 -0.69
N MET A 88 -12.73 -4.14 0.51
CA MET A 88 -11.53 -4.89 0.85
C MET A 88 -11.80 -6.38 0.65
N ILE A 89 -11.17 -6.98 -0.35
CA ILE A 89 -11.25 -8.42 -0.61
C ILE A 89 -10.04 -9.09 0.05
N LEU A 90 -10.29 -9.95 1.02
CA LEU A 90 -9.26 -10.74 1.67
C LEU A 90 -9.23 -12.16 1.09
N ASN A 91 -8.03 -12.71 0.93
CA ASN A 91 -7.91 -14.09 0.48
C ASN A 91 -8.58 -15.05 1.49
N MET A 92 -9.33 -16.04 0.99
CA MET A 92 -10.00 -17.04 1.83
C MET A 92 -9.06 -17.76 2.81
N ARG A 93 -7.78 -17.91 2.48
CA ARG A 93 -6.75 -18.44 3.40
C ARG A 93 -6.55 -17.59 4.66
N LEU A 94 -6.93 -16.30 4.62
CA LEU A 94 -6.92 -15.38 5.76
C LEU A 94 -8.21 -15.43 6.57
N SER A 95 -9.18 -16.23 6.15
CA SER A 95 -10.42 -16.49 6.90
C SER A 95 -10.19 -17.56 7.96
N PHE A 96 -10.88 -17.42 9.08
CA PHE A 96 -10.87 -18.41 10.18
C PHE A 96 -11.43 -19.78 9.73
N ASN A 97 -12.31 -19.78 8.75
CA ASN A 97 -12.87 -21.00 8.18
C ASN A 97 -13.04 -20.84 6.66
N GLU A 98 -13.12 -21.97 5.96
CA GLU A 98 -13.26 -22.01 4.49
C GLU A 98 -14.56 -21.38 3.96
N ALA A 99 -15.53 -21.12 4.82
CA ALA A 99 -16.79 -20.47 4.44
C ALA A 99 -16.67 -18.93 4.35
N GLY A 100 -15.53 -18.37 4.79
CA GLY A 100 -15.32 -16.93 4.85
C GLY A 100 -16.06 -16.26 6.01
N GLY A 101 -15.96 -14.94 6.11
CA GLY A 101 -16.76 -14.12 7.03
C GLY A 101 -16.15 -13.82 8.41
N ALA A 102 -15.01 -14.41 8.75
CA ALA A 102 -14.24 -14.06 9.95
C ALA A 102 -12.76 -14.06 9.62
N LEU A 103 -12.05 -12.99 10.00
CA LEU A 103 -10.61 -12.89 9.82
C LEU A 103 -9.89 -13.92 10.71
N ALA A 104 -8.90 -14.59 10.14
CA ALA A 104 -7.96 -15.41 10.90
C ALA A 104 -7.13 -14.52 11.85
N ASP A 105 -6.54 -15.15 12.86
CA ASP A 105 -5.65 -14.45 13.79
C ASP A 105 -4.40 -13.92 13.03
N LEU A 106 -4.16 -12.60 13.07
CA LEU A 106 -3.00 -11.98 12.45
C LEU A 106 -1.67 -12.57 12.93
N ALA A 107 -1.62 -13.04 14.18
CA ALA A 107 -0.44 -13.72 14.74
C ALA A 107 -0.08 -15.02 14.00
N ARG A 108 -1.00 -15.56 13.20
CA ARG A 108 -0.80 -16.79 12.40
C ARG A 108 -0.47 -16.50 10.94
N MET A 109 -0.52 -15.24 10.54
CA MET A 109 -0.15 -14.81 9.18
C MET A 109 1.36 -14.74 9.03
N THR A 110 1.83 -14.91 7.81
CA THR A 110 3.25 -14.64 7.50
C THR A 110 3.51 -13.13 7.51
N HIS A 111 4.77 -12.72 7.72
CA HIS A 111 5.16 -11.30 7.62
C HIS A 111 4.78 -10.72 6.25
N HIS A 112 4.85 -11.53 5.21
CA HIS A 112 4.46 -11.14 3.86
C HIS A 112 2.94 -10.89 3.75
N ASP A 113 2.10 -11.76 4.33
CA ASP A 113 0.64 -11.56 4.32
C ASP A 113 0.24 -10.29 5.07
N ILE A 114 0.88 -10.00 6.22
CA ILE A 114 0.65 -8.77 6.98
C ILE A 114 1.10 -7.55 6.17
N ALA A 115 2.26 -7.60 5.52
CA ALA A 115 2.77 -6.52 4.69
C ALA A 115 1.82 -6.21 3.51
N LEU A 116 1.34 -7.23 2.81
CA LEU A 116 0.34 -7.06 1.73
C LEU A 116 -0.98 -6.52 2.27
N LEU A 117 -1.45 -7.00 3.42
CA LEU A 117 -2.66 -6.47 4.05
C LEU A 117 -2.51 -4.97 4.34
N TYR A 118 -1.37 -4.52 4.87
CA TYR A 118 -1.12 -3.11 5.15
C TYR A 118 -0.95 -2.25 3.89
N HIS A 119 -0.46 -2.83 2.80
CA HIS A 119 -0.48 -2.19 1.49
C HIS A 119 -1.92 -1.85 1.08
N GLU A 120 -2.83 -2.82 1.14
CA GLU A 120 -4.25 -2.60 0.79
C GLU A 120 -4.99 -1.70 1.79
N LEU A 121 -4.63 -1.77 3.07
CA LEU A 121 -5.17 -0.89 4.10
C LEU A 121 -4.79 0.58 3.88
N LEU A 122 -3.63 0.86 3.30
CA LEU A 122 -3.29 2.22 2.90
C LEU A 122 -4.18 2.71 1.75
N HIS A 123 -4.45 1.86 0.76
CA HIS A 123 -5.40 2.22 -0.30
C HIS A 123 -6.78 2.59 0.27
N ALA A 124 -7.28 1.79 1.22
CA ALA A 124 -8.55 2.06 1.89
C ALA A 124 -8.52 3.38 2.68
N TYR A 125 -7.41 3.67 3.35
CA TYR A 125 -7.25 4.93 4.09
C TYR A 125 -7.25 6.15 3.17
N LEU A 126 -6.45 6.12 2.11
CA LEU A 126 -6.39 7.24 1.17
C LEU A 126 -7.73 7.46 0.46
N ASP A 127 -8.42 6.38 0.06
CA ASP A 127 -9.77 6.46 -0.50
C ASP A 127 -10.77 7.08 0.48
N TYR A 128 -10.73 6.67 1.77
CA TYR A 128 -11.53 7.27 2.82
C TYR A 128 -11.28 8.78 2.96
N LEU A 129 -10.01 9.22 2.95
CA LEU A 129 -9.69 10.65 3.03
C LEU A 129 -10.29 11.44 1.86
N TYR A 130 -10.20 10.91 0.64
CA TYR A 130 -10.77 11.57 -0.55
C TYR A 130 -12.28 11.61 -0.54
N ALA A 131 -12.93 10.52 -0.15
CA ALA A 131 -14.38 10.45 -0.09
C ALA A 131 -14.95 11.34 1.01
N THR A 132 -14.20 11.52 2.12
CA THR A 132 -14.66 12.26 3.31
C THR A 132 -14.43 13.76 3.20
N ASP A 133 -13.45 14.22 2.42
CA ASP A 133 -13.13 15.66 2.24
C ASP A 133 -14.36 16.50 1.85
N HIS A 134 -15.36 15.88 1.26
CA HIS A 134 -16.59 16.53 0.82
C HIS A 134 -17.75 16.51 1.83
N GLY A 135 -17.63 15.88 3.01
CA GLY A 135 -18.80 15.68 3.88
C GLY A 135 -18.61 15.56 5.39
N GLN A 136 -17.44 15.22 5.87
CA GLN A 136 -17.17 15.05 7.30
C GLN A 136 -15.87 15.78 7.70
N ALA A 137 -15.73 16.10 8.99
CA ALA A 137 -14.52 16.74 9.48
C ALA A 137 -13.40 15.71 9.63
N LEU A 138 -12.40 15.80 8.76
CA LEU A 138 -11.12 15.07 8.91
C LEU A 138 -10.34 15.59 10.13
N THR A 139 -9.56 14.73 10.76
CA THR A 139 -8.62 15.19 11.79
C THR A 139 -7.53 16.09 11.19
N PRO A 140 -6.84 16.91 12.00
CA PRO A 140 -5.74 17.73 11.48
C PRO A 140 -4.62 16.92 10.80
N ASP A 141 -4.36 15.71 11.29
CA ASP A 141 -3.35 14.81 10.71
C ASP A 141 -3.83 14.27 9.36
N ASP A 142 -5.09 13.84 9.26
CA ASP A 142 -5.71 13.41 8.00
C ASP A 142 -5.71 14.51 6.96
N GLN A 143 -6.06 15.76 7.38
CA GLN A 143 -6.02 16.92 6.48
C GLN A 143 -4.62 17.19 5.95
N ARG A 144 -3.59 17.01 6.80
CA ARG A 144 -2.19 17.16 6.39
C ARG A 144 -1.77 16.10 5.37
N VAL A 145 -2.10 14.82 5.63
CA VAL A 145 -1.84 13.72 4.68
C VAL A 145 -2.55 13.97 3.35
N LEU A 146 -3.85 14.32 3.37
CA LEU A 146 -4.62 14.57 2.16
C LEU A 146 -4.10 15.78 1.37
N ALA A 147 -3.79 16.89 2.04
CA ALA A 147 -3.25 18.08 1.39
C ALA A 147 -1.89 17.79 0.73
N PHE A 148 -1.05 17.03 1.42
CA PHE A 148 0.25 16.62 0.88
C PHE A 148 0.08 15.65 -0.31
N ALA A 149 -0.80 14.66 -0.21
CA ALA A 149 -1.12 13.73 -1.30
C ALA A 149 -1.59 14.48 -2.55
N ASN A 150 -2.49 15.44 -2.39
CA ASN A 150 -2.96 16.31 -3.48
C ASN A 150 -1.81 17.10 -4.13
N GLY A 151 -0.88 17.63 -3.32
CA GLY A 151 0.31 18.31 -3.82
C GLY A 151 1.21 17.38 -4.63
N GLN A 152 1.50 16.19 -4.11
CA GLN A 152 2.33 15.18 -4.79
C GLN A 152 1.71 14.71 -6.11
N MET A 153 0.40 14.44 -6.09
CA MET A 153 -0.35 14.05 -7.29
C MET A 153 -0.34 15.15 -8.36
N ALA A 154 -0.54 16.40 -7.97
CA ALA A 154 -0.58 17.52 -8.91
C ALA A 154 0.79 17.85 -9.50
N CYS A 155 1.86 17.44 -8.84
CA CYS A 155 3.23 17.84 -9.12
C CYS A 155 4.15 16.66 -9.40
N HIS A 156 4.72 16.03 -8.36
CA HIS A 156 5.76 15.00 -8.47
C HIS A 156 5.30 13.80 -9.31
N TYR A 157 4.08 13.32 -9.11
CA TYR A 157 3.51 12.21 -9.86
C TYR A 157 2.76 12.64 -11.14
N ARG A 158 2.70 13.94 -11.44
CA ARG A 158 2.09 14.44 -12.69
C ARG A 158 3.01 14.31 -13.88
N PHE A 159 4.31 14.51 -13.66
CA PHE A 159 5.35 14.39 -14.67
C PHE A 159 6.31 13.28 -14.26
N VAL A 160 6.10 12.09 -14.77
CA VAL A 160 6.91 10.93 -14.38
C VAL A 160 7.77 10.43 -15.52
N ARG A 161 8.94 9.93 -15.17
CA ARG A 161 9.71 9.06 -16.05
C ARG A 161 9.28 7.64 -15.82
N ILE A 162 9.04 6.91 -16.86
CA ILE A 162 8.65 5.50 -16.81
C ILE A 162 9.63 4.65 -17.60
N ASN A 163 9.68 3.37 -17.28
CA ASN A 163 10.41 2.41 -18.09
C ASN A 163 9.71 2.22 -19.43
N PRO A 164 10.42 2.30 -20.58
CA PRO A 164 9.79 2.19 -21.88
C PRO A 164 9.25 0.79 -22.11
N ILE A 165 8.18 0.69 -22.91
CA ILE A 165 7.54 -0.59 -23.27
C ILE A 165 8.54 -1.51 -23.99
N ARG A 166 9.42 -0.95 -24.80
CA ARG A 166 10.54 -1.67 -25.40
C ARG A 166 11.75 -1.41 -24.54
N GLN A 167 12.24 -2.43 -23.88
CA GLN A 167 13.41 -2.35 -23.00
C GLN A 167 14.66 -1.94 -23.80
N LEU A 168 14.88 -0.65 -23.88
CA LEU A 168 16.17 -0.08 -24.21
C LEU A 168 16.89 0.15 -22.88
N LYS A 169 17.97 -0.60 -22.63
CA LYS A 169 18.73 -0.52 -21.38
C LYS A 169 19.09 0.93 -21.04
N GLY A 170 18.59 1.40 -19.89
CA GLY A 170 18.87 2.75 -19.39
C GLY A 170 18.06 3.88 -20.03
N ALA A 171 17.15 3.62 -20.96
CA ALA A 171 16.24 4.62 -21.50
C ALA A 171 15.01 4.76 -20.59
N THR A 172 14.56 6.00 -20.41
CA THR A 172 13.27 6.31 -19.75
C THR A 172 12.44 7.17 -20.69
N GLU A 173 11.14 7.16 -20.47
CA GLU A 173 10.17 7.92 -21.24
C GLU A 173 9.48 8.90 -20.28
N LEU A 174 9.49 10.20 -20.62
CA LEU A 174 8.78 11.20 -19.83
C LEU A 174 7.30 11.18 -20.21
N ARG A 175 6.45 11.10 -19.19
CA ARG A 175 4.99 11.10 -19.33
C ARG A 175 4.35 12.19 -18.49
N PHE A 176 3.35 12.83 -19.09
CA PHE A 176 2.37 13.64 -18.38
C PHE A 176 1.15 12.78 -18.13
N LEU A 177 0.89 12.46 -16.89
CA LEU A 177 -0.18 11.55 -16.51
C LEU A 177 -1.54 12.26 -16.40
N SER A 178 -2.63 11.54 -16.60
CA SER A 178 -3.97 11.99 -16.25
C SER A 178 -4.07 12.18 -14.72
N ASN A 179 -5.16 12.78 -14.23
CA ASN A 179 -5.39 12.85 -12.78
C ASN A 179 -5.53 11.46 -12.18
N GLN A 180 -6.20 10.55 -12.91
CA GLN A 180 -6.39 9.17 -12.48
C GLN A 180 -5.06 8.41 -12.42
N ASP A 181 -4.26 8.44 -13.50
CA ASP A 181 -2.96 7.77 -13.50
C ASP A 181 -2.00 8.36 -12.45
N SER A 182 -2.05 9.71 -12.22
CA SER A 182 -1.22 10.37 -11.20
C SER A 182 -1.60 9.93 -9.80
N TRP A 183 -2.90 9.79 -9.54
CA TRP A 183 -3.42 9.25 -8.29
C TRP A 183 -2.98 7.80 -8.10
N GLU A 184 -3.15 6.97 -9.10
CA GLU A 184 -2.82 5.55 -9.02
C GLU A 184 -1.32 5.34 -8.76
N VAL A 185 -0.44 6.02 -9.51
CA VAL A 185 1.01 5.87 -9.31
C VAL A 185 1.47 6.34 -7.95
N MET A 186 0.90 7.44 -7.43
CA MET A 186 1.21 7.92 -6.07
C MET A 186 0.74 6.91 -5.03
N ASN A 187 -0.51 6.50 -5.12
CA ASN A 187 -1.16 5.59 -4.19
C ASN A 187 -0.42 4.23 -4.13
N GLU A 188 -0.09 3.65 -5.28
CA GLU A 188 0.71 2.43 -5.37
C GLU A 188 2.13 2.61 -4.81
N THR A 189 2.79 3.74 -5.09
CA THR A 189 4.14 4.00 -4.58
C THR A 189 4.14 4.06 -3.04
N TRP A 190 3.17 4.74 -2.45
CA TRP A 190 3.02 4.86 -1.01
C TRP A 190 2.65 3.50 -0.37
N ALA A 191 1.75 2.74 -1.00
CA ALA A 191 1.33 1.44 -0.51
C ALA A 191 2.46 0.40 -0.56
N VAL A 192 3.27 0.40 -1.63
CA VAL A 192 4.50 -0.42 -1.71
C VAL A 192 5.45 -0.10 -0.57
N PHE A 193 5.66 1.19 -0.27
CA PHE A 193 6.52 1.60 0.84
C PHE A 193 5.96 1.18 2.19
N VAL A 194 4.69 1.41 2.47
CA VAL A 194 4.05 1.00 3.73
C VAL A 194 4.13 -0.51 3.91
N GLY A 195 3.83 -1.29 2.89
CA GLY A 195 4.00 -2.75 2.93
C GLY A 195 5.45 -3.16 3.22
N TRP A 196 6.42 -2.51 2.58
CA TRP A 196 7.85 -2.76 2.81
C TRP A 196 8.28 -2.41 4.25
N VAL A 197 7.78 -1.27 4.78
CA VAL A 197 8.04 -0.85 6.17
C VAL A 197 7.57 -1.92 7.15
N LEU A 198 6.33 -2.39 6.99
CA LEU A 198 5.75 -3.40 7.86
C LEU A 198 6.52 -4.73 7.77
N TRP A 199 6.82 -5.20 6.55
CA TRP A 199 7.60 -6.41 6.38
C TRP A 199 8.98 -6.31 7.02
N THR A 200 9.71 -5.22 6.79
CA THR A 200 11.05 -5.00 7.33
C THR A 200 11.03 -4.91 8.86
N LYS A 201 10.03 -4.21 9.42
CA LYS A 201 9.85 -4.11 10.86
C LYS A 201 9.59 -5.47 11.50
N LEU A 202 8.69 -6.27 10.94
CA LEU A 202 8.41 -7.63 11.38
C LEU A 202 9.66 -8.53 11.34
N GLU A 203 10.44 -8.44 10.26
CA GLU A 203 11.69 -9.20 10.10
C GLU A 203 12.78 -8.77 11.10
N LEU A 204 12.86 -7.48 11.47
CA LEU A 204 13.86 -6.97 12.40
C LEU A 204 13.50 -7.26 13.87
N PHE A 205 12.22 -7.13 14.22
CA PHE A 205 11.75 -7.33 15.59
C PHE A 205 11.33 -8.77 15.88
N GLN A 206 11.13 -9.59 14.85
CA GLN A 206 10.60 -10.95 14.98
C GLN A 206 9.29 -10.96 15.78
N GLU A 207 9.21 -11.75 16.87
CA GLU A 207 8.00 -11.91 17.69
C GLU A 207 7.81 -10.80 18.75
N HIS A 208 8.59 -9.70 18.75
CA HIS A 208 8.66 -8.73 19.85
C HIS A 208 8.35 -7.28 19.44
N LEU A 209 7.48 -7.06 18.48
CA LEU A 209 7.11 -5.72 18.01
C LEU A 209 6.64 -4.77 19.13
N ALA A 210 5.80 -5.27 20.04
CA ALA A 210 5.18 -4.45 21.07
C ALA A 210 6.11 -4.02 22.21
N THR A 211 7.29 -4.63 22.35
CA THR A 211 8.16 -4.46 23.54
C THR A 211 9.52 -3.87 23.26
N LYS A 212 9.93 -3.77 21.99
CA LYS A 212 11.25 -3.24 21.62
C LYS A 212 11.11 -1.92 20.88
N GLY A 213 11.56 -0.83 21.50
CA GLY A 213 11.80 0.43 20.80
C GLY A 213 12.99 0.30 19.82
N TRP A 214 13.10 1.27 18.92
CA TRP A 214 14.23 1.37 18.01
C TRP A 214 15.52 1.62 18.78
N THR A 215 16.49 0.72 18.61
CA THR A 215 17.84 0.86 19.16
C THR A 215 18.82 1.23 18.04
N PRO A 216 19.97 1.88 18.33
CA PRO A 216 20.92 2.25 17.30
C PRO A 216 21.32 1.08 16.35
N PRO A 217 21.58 -0.16 16.84
CA PRO A 217 21.87 -1.28 15.94
C PRO A 217 20.70 -1.69 15.04
N LEU A 218 19.45 -1.53 15.52
CA LEU A 218 18.26 -1.82 14.69
C LEU A 218 18.05 -0.74 13.64
N ILE A 219 18.29 0.53 13.97
CA ILE A 219 18.25 1.63 13.02
C ILE A 219 19.33 1.45 11.93
N GLU A 220 20.54 1.03 12.30
CA GLU A 220 21.59 0.74 11.33
C GLU A 220 21.19 -0.41 10.35
N GLN A 221 20.60 -1.50 10.88
CA GLN A 221 20.11 -2.59 10.06
C GLN A 221 18.95 -2.15 9.16
N TRP A 222 18.03 -1.34 9.70
CA TRP A 222 16.95 -0.73 8.93
C TRP A 222 17.47 0.13 7.79
N THR A 223 18.36 1.08 8.09
CA THR A 223 18.96 2.00 7.10
C THR A 223 19.64 1.23 5.98
N LYS A 224 20.40 0.18 6.34
CA LYS A 224 21.04 -0.69 5.34
C LYS A 224 20.01 -1.37 4.43
N ARG A 225 18.95 -1.97 5.00
CA ARG A 225 17.89 -2.63 4.21
C ARG A 225 17.15 -1.64 3.33
N LEU A 226 16.89 -0.43 3.84
CA LEU A 226 16.23 0.64 3.08
C LEU A 226 17.10 1.08 1.89
N THR A 227 18.40 1.29 2.11
CA THR A 227 19.34 1.62 1.04
C THR A 227 19.37 0.51 -0.03
N ASP A 228 19.50 -0.75 0.40
CA ASP A 228 19.49 -1.90 -0.51
C ASP A 228 18.18 -1.95 -1.34
N ALA A 229 17.02 -1.66 -0.73
CA ALA A 229 15.72 -1.66 -1.41
C ALA A 229 15.55 -0.49 -2.41
N VAL A 230 16.00 0.72 -2.01
CA VAL A 230 16.00 1.90 -2.90
C VAL A 230 16.89 1.66 -4.11
N GLU A 231 18.11 1.16 -3.92
CA GLU A 231 19.05 0.86 -4.99
C GLU A 231 18.57 -0.27 -5.92
N ALA A 232 17.85 -1.25 -5.37
CA ALA A 232 17.26 -2.35 -6.14
C ALA A 232 16.01 -1.92 -6.94
N GLY A 233 15.39 -0.79 -6.58
CA GLY A 233 14.12 -0.33 -7.14
C GLY A 233 12.90 -1.09 -6.59
N ASP A 234 13.02 -1.72 -5.43
CA ASP A 234 11.95 -2.51 -4.81
C ASP A 234 10.79 -1.63 -4.29
N LEU A 235 11.01 -0.31 -4.18
CA LEU A 235 10.06 0.68 -3.67
C LEU A 235 9.40 1.52 -4.77
N LEU A 236 9.51 1.10 -6.02
CA LEU A 236 8.93 1.81 -7.16
C LEU A 236 7.48 1.38 -7.38
N GLY A 237 6.60 2.38 -7.43
CA GLY A 237 5.21 2.16 -7.79
C GLY A 237 4.99 2.02 -9.29
N TYR A 238 3.73 1.86 -9.66
CA TYR A 238 3.29 1.72 -11.05
C TYR A 238 1.89 2.31 -11.20
N TYR A 239 1.40 2.38 -12.41
CA TYR A 239 0.00 2.61 -12.74
C TYR A 239 -0.45 1.68 -13.87
N GLU A 240 -1.75 1.48 -14.00
CA GLU A 240 -2.37 0.82 -15.15
C GLU A 240 -2.87 1.91 -16.10
N PRO A 241 -2.32 2.04 -17.33
CA PRO A 241 -2.69 3.12 -18.23
C PRO A 241 -4.20 3.18 -18.51
N ASP A 242 -4.80 4.38 -18.49
CA ASP A 242 -6.18 4.59 -18.90
C ASP A 242 -6.40 4.26 -20.39
N ASP A 243 -5.36 4.49 -21.22
CA ASP A 243 -5.40 4.17 -22.66
C ASP A 243 -5.46 2.65 -22.88
N PRO A 244 -6.54 2.12 -23.50
CA PRO A 244 -6.72 0.68 -23.69
C PRO A 244 -5.63 0.05 -24.58
N GLU A 245 -5.08 0.78 -25.55
CA GLU A 245 -4.03 0.26 -26.42
C GLU A 245 -2.70 0.16 -25.69
N GLU A 246 -2.35 1.17 -24.85
CA GLU A 246 -1.19 1.10 -23.99
C GLU A 246 -1.32 -0.02 -22.97
N ARG A 247 -2.47 -0.14 -22.33
CA ARG A 247 -2.78 -1.22 -21.35
C ARG A 247 -2.68 -2.60 -21.97
N ARG A 248 -3.09 -2.77 -23.22
CA ARG A 248 -2.96 -4.02 -23.97
C ARG A 248 -1.50 -4.41 -24.21
N ILE A 249 -0.61 -3.44 -24.38
CA ILE A 249 0.82 -3.68 -24.61
C ILE A 249 1.56 -3.91 -23.28
N ALA A 250 1.27 -3.11 -22.28
CA ALA A 250 1.86 -3.21 -20.95
C ALA A 250 0.81 -2.82 -19.90
N ARG A 251 0.27 -3.82 -19.23
CA ARG A 251 -0.78 -3.61 -18.23
C ARG A 251 -0.30 -2.71 -17.08
N LYS A 252 0.95 -2.86 -16.63
CA LYS A 252 1.55 -2.05 -15.57
C LYS A 252 2.72 -1.26 -16.11
N ARG A 253 2.79 0.01 -15.75
CA ARG A 253 3.86 0.92 -16.10
C ARG A 253 4.58 1.37 -14.83
N PHE A 254 5.76 0.84 -14.62
CA PHE A 254 6.59 1.18 -13.45
C PHE A 254 7.27 2.53 -13.68
N ILE A 255 7.24 3.38 -12.65
CA ILE A 255 7.99 4.63 -12.65
C ILE A 255 9.49 4.38 -12.59
N ALA A 256 10.26 5.33 -13.10
CA ALA A 256 11.72 5.30 -12.96
C ALA A 256 12.13 5.73 -11.53
N PRO A 257 13.33 5.35 -11.07
CA PRO A 257 13.82 5.73 -9.75
C PRO A 257 13.79 7.22 -9.43
N SER A 258 13.95 8.09 -10.46
CA SER A 258 13.87 9.54 -10.30
C SER A 258 12.49 10.08 -9.90
N ASN A 259 11.45 9.27 -10.04
CA ASN A 259 10.09 9.59 -9.64
C ASN A 259 9.57 8.67 -8.52
N GLY A 260 10.47 7.96 -7.84
CA GLY A 260 10.15 7.25 -6.62
C GLY A 260 9.79 8.19 -5.47
N LEU A 261 9.72 7.65 -4.26
CA LEU A 261 9.42 8.41 -3.04
C LEU A 261 10.36 9.60 -2.85
N THR A 262 9.80 10.72 -2.45
CA THR A 262 10.58 11.87 -1.95
C THR A 262 10.88 11.70 -0.44
N PRO A 263 11.89 12.40 0.12
CA PRO A 263 12.08 12.45 1.57
C PRO A 263 10.84 12.89 2.33
N GLN A 264 10.04 13.79 1.76
CA GLN A 264 8.80 14.29 2.34
C GLN A 264 7.68 13.22 2.33
N ASP A 265 7.58 12.40 1.26
CA ASP A 265 6.68 11.24 1.25
C ASP A 265 7.01 10.30 2.41
N VAL A 266 8.30 10.01 2.60
CA VAL A 266 8.79 9.11 3.67
C VAL A 266 8.49 9.68 5.05
N GLU A 267 8.72 10.98 5.25
CA GLU A 267 8.42 11.67 6.51
C GLU A 267 6.93 11.56 6.86
N ILE A 268 6.03 11.93 5.95
CA ILE A 268 4.58 11.88 6.14
C ILE A 268 4.10 10.45 6.42
N LEU A 269 4.54 9.50 5.62
CA LEU A 269 4.11 8.10 5.76
C LEU A 269 4.59 7.48 7.08
N LEU A 270 5.82 7.75 7.50
CA LEU A 270 6.33 7.21 8.75
C LEU A 270 5.75 7.93 9.97
N THR A 271 5.59 9.27 9.91
CA THR A 271 5.13 10.06 11.06
C THR A 271 3.61 10.01 11.20
N ASP A 272 2.88 10.44 10.15
CA ASP A 272 1.45 10.71 10.26
C ASP A 272 0.60 9.48 10.00
N VAL A 273 1.08 8.55 9.15
CA VAL A 273 0.36 7.31 8.86
C VAL A 273 0.76 6.20 9.82
N LEU A 274 2.06 5.92 9.95
CA LEU A 274 2.54 4.75 10.71
C LEU A 274 2.89 5.06 12.17
N GLY A 275 3.03 6.34 12.55
CA GLY A 275 3.34 6.75 13.93
C GLY A 275 4.72 6.28 14.41
N GLU A 276 5.71 6.25 13.53
CA GLU A 276 7.06 5.78 13.82
C GLU A 276 7.86 6.82 14.63
N SER A 277 8.94 6.37 15.29
CA SER A 277 9.76 7.24 16.11
C SER A 277 10.53 8.27 15.27
N PRO A 278 10.80 9.47 15.83
CA PRO A 278 11.56 10.52 15.13
C PRO A 278 12.94 10.05 14.63
N GLU A 279 13.59 9.16 15.38
CA GLU A 279 14.91 8.63 15.03
C GLU A 279 14.84 7.76 13.77
N LEU A 280 13.77 6.93 13.63
CA LEU A 280 13.55 6.14 12.43
C LEU A 280 13.21 7.02 11.24
N VAL A 281 12.34 8.01 11.44
CA VAL A 281 11.96 8.99 10.42
C VAL A 281 13.20 9.69 9.89
N GLN A 282 14.03 10.25 10.77
CA GLN A 282 15.27 10.94 10.39
C GLN A 282 16.24 10.03 9.63
N ALA A 283 16.43 8.80 10.10
CA ALA A 283 17.31 7.85 9.43
C ALA A 283 16.80 7.47 8.03
N SER A 284 15.48 7.33 7.89
CA SER A 284 14.85 6.97 6.62
C SER A 284 14.90 8.12 5.62
N THR A 285 14.54 9.35 6.02
CA THR A 285 14.58 10.53 5.14
C THR A 285 15.99 10.80 4.63
N ALA A 286 17.01 10.62 5.47
CA ALA A 286 18.42 10.80 5.08
C ALA A 286 18.85 9.84 3.94
N VAL A 287 18.32 8.60 3.90
CA VAL A 287 18.58 7.67 2.80
C VAL A 287 18.05 8.22 1.48
N PHE A 288 16.82 8.74 1.48
CA PHE A 288 16.21 9.28 0.26
C PHE A 288 16.84 10.62 -0.16
N GLU A 289 17.22 11.48 0.76
CA GLU A 289 17.97 12.70 0.46
C GLU A 289 19.31 12.37 -0.24
N GLN A 290 20.05 11.42 0.29
CA GLN A 290 21.31 10.97 -0.32
C GLN A 290 21.08 10.38 -1.72
N TYR A 291 20.04 9.58 -1.89
CA TYR A 291 19.73 8.93 -3.16
C TYR A 291 19.31 9.95 -4.22
N GLN A 292 18.47 10.93 -3.88
CA GLN A 292 17.98 11.94 -4.80
C GLN A 292 19.08 12.88 -5.31
N THR A 293 20.15 13.13 -4.54
CA THR A 293 21.28 13.99 -4.99
C THR A 293 21.97 13.47 -6.25
N GLY A 294 21.84 12.17 -6.56
CA GLY A 294 22.40 11.53 -7.76
C GLY A 294 21.45 11.44 -8.95
N LEU A 295 20.18 11.85 -8.80
CA LEU A 295 19.16 11.72 -9.83
C LEU A 295 18.88 13.05 -10.53
N GLU A 296 18.45 12.98 -11.80
CA GLU A 296 17.94 14.15 -12.51
C GLU A 296 16.66 14.62 -11.83
N ALA A 297 16.65 15.87 -11.35
CA ALA A 297 15.50 16.44 -10.69
C ALA A 297 14.24 16.34 -11.57
N PRO A 298 13.06 15.97 -11.02
CA PRO A 298 11.81 16.08 -11.76
C PRO A 298 11.56 17.54 -12.15
N PRO A 299 10.76 17.81 -13.20
CA PRO A 299 10.37 19.18 -13.52
C PRO A 299 9.84 19.87 -12.26
N SER A 300 10.30 21.10 -12.02
CA SER A 300 9.87 21.88 -10.85
C SER A 300 8.36 22.11 -10.92
N CYS A 301 7.72 21.97 -9.78
CA CYS A 301 6.30 22.23 -9.58
C CYS A 301 6.11 23.73 -9.29
N GLU A 302 6.33 24.59 -10.27
CA GLU A 302 6.03 26.01 -10.24
C GLU A 302 4.67 26.33 -10.85
#